data_16dd46a5bc50c646e5984f9c0d8b74b9
#
_entry.id   16dd46a5bc50c646e5984f9c0d8b74b9
#
_cell.length_a   1.000
_cell.length_b   1.000
_cell.length_c   1.000
_cell.angle_alpha   90.00
_cell.angle_beta   90.00
_cell.angle_gamma   90.00
#
_symmetry.space_group_name_H-M   'P 1'
#
loop_
_entity.id
_entity.type
_entity.pdbx_description
1 polymer ?
#
loop_
_entity_poly.entity_id
_entity_poly.type
_entity_poly.pdbx_seq_one_letter_code
_entity_poly.pdbx_strand_id
1 'polypeptide(L)'
;MTRPQRSRDSQPRGLAEVETLAWLLDNSIPVPGTGGRRFGIDALIGFVPVVGDLVSGGIGLYVVWRGSRFGLPRVVVARMLANSAIDIAIGAIPFIGDAFDLWFKANTRNLGLIRRHLERPDASTRGEWVVLLGLVGLVLIILGLLGWFLVSLLAAIAGALG
;
A
#
# COMPACT_ATOMS: atom_id res chain seq x y z
N MET A 1 -33.36 -16.82 3.83
CA MET A 1 -33.14 -15.54 3.11
C MET A 1 -31.88 -15.70 2.28
N THR A 2 -32.03 -16.08 1.01
CA THR A 2 -30.95 -16.19 0.02
C THR A 2 -30.50 -14.80 -0.40
N ARG A 3 -29.24 -14.42 -0.13
CA ARG A 3 -28.65 -13.21 -0.69
C ARG A 3 -28.73 -13.27 -2.22
N PRO A 4 -29.26 -12.24 -2.90
CA PRO A 4 -29.21 -12.19 -4.34
C PRO A 4 -27.72 -12.19 -4.76
N GLN A 5 -27.30 -13.22 -5.49
CA GLN A 5 -26.01 -13.22 -6.21
C GLN A 5 -26.13 -12.10 -7.25
N ARG A 6 -25.47 -10.99 -7.01
CA ARG A 6 -25.26 -9.97 -8.08
C ARG A 6 -24.55 -10.72 -9.21
N SER A 7 -25.19 -10.71 -10.38
CA SER A 7 -24.66 -11.32 -11.58
C SER A 7 -23.26 -10.75 -11.88
N ARG A 8 -22.34 -11.57 -12.37
CA ARG A 8 -20.99 -11.15 -12.80
C ARG A 8 -21.01 -9.96 -13.78
N ASP A 9 -22.13 -9.79 -14.49
CA ASP A 9 -22.35 -8.73 -15.47
C ASP A 9 -22.47 -7.31 -14.86
N SER A 10 -22.65 -7.19 -13.54
CA SER A 10 -22.75 -5.89 -12.84
C SER A 10 -21.41 -5.38 -12.28
N GLN A 11 -20.32 -6.12 -12.47
CA GLN A 11 -19.01 -5.69 -11.98
C GLN A 11 -18.38 -4.66 -12.93
N PRO A 12 -17.66 -3.64 -12.41
CA PRO A 12 -16.97 -2.67 -13.25
C PRO A 12 -15.99 -3.37 -14.21
N ARG A 13 -16.00 -2.95 -15.48
CA ARG A 13 -15.03 -3.44 -16.46
C ARG A 13 -13.61 -3.17 -15.95
N GLY A 14 -12.78 -4.22 -15.91
CA GLY A 14 -11.40 -4.16 -15.41
C GLY A 14 -11.22 -4.49 -13.94
N LEU A 15 -12.29 -4.83 -13.18
CA LEU A 15 -12.12 -5.31 -11.81
C LEU A 15 -11.33 -6.64 -11.79
N ALA A 16 -11.62 -7.58 -12.68
CA ALA A 16 -10.89 -8.84 -12.81
C ALA A 16 -9.39 -8.64 -13.12
N GLU A 17 -9.06 -7.61 -13.91
CA GLU A 17 -7.67 -7.22 -14.17
C GLU A 17 -6.97 -6.77 -12.89
N VAL A 18 -7.60 -5.88 -12.13
CA VAL A 18 -7.06 -5.40 -10.84
C VAL A 18 -6.90 -6.54 -9.84
N GLU A 19 -7.86 -7.46 -9.79
CA GLU A 19 -7.80 -8.66 -8.95
C GLU A 19 -6.62 -9.57 -9.32
N THR A 20 -6.42 -9.79 -10.61
CA THR A 20 -5.31 -10.60 -11.12
C THR A 20 -3.97 -9.95 -10.79
N LEU A 21 -3.82 -8.65 -11.03
CA LEU A 21 -2.60 -7.91 -10.73
C LEU A 21 -2.29 -7.91 -9.23
N ALA A 22 -3.26 -7.61 -8.38
CA ALA A 22 -3.09 -7.63 -6.93
C ALA A 22 -2.70 -9.03 -6.42
N TRP A 23 -3.28 -10.10 -7.01
CA TRP A 23 -2.93 -11.46 -6.65
C TRP A 23 -1.52 -11.83 -7.12
N LEU A 24 -1.15 -11.47 -8.35
CA LEU A 24 0.17 -11.75 -8.90
C LEU A 24 1.27 -11.06 -8.08
N LEU A 25 1.06 -9.79 -7.74
CA LEU A 25 2.05 -9.02 -6.98
C LEU A 25 2.23 -9.55 -5.55
N ASP A 26 1.13 -9.82 -4.84
CA ASP A 26 1.20 -10.09 -3.39
C ASP A 26 1.12 -11.59 -3.03
N ASN A 27 0.61 -12.47 -3.93
CA ASN A 27 0.15 -13.81 -3.51
C ASN A 27 0.45 -14.94 -4.51
N SER A 28 1.28 -14.74 -5.53
CA SER A 28 1.45 -15.73 -6.61
C SER A 28 2.28 -16.95 -6.20
N ILE A 29 3.24 -16.79 -5.27
CA ILE A 29 4.22 -17.81 -4.93
C ILE A 29 3.99 -18.35 -3.52
N PRO A 30 3.75 -19.67 -3.32
CA PRO A 30 3.63 -20.25 -1.99
C PRO A 30 5.00 -20.34 -1.30
N VAL A 31 5.04 -20.03 0.01
CA VAL A 31 6.26 -20.16 0.83
C VAL A 31 6.24 -21.49 1.54
N PRO A 32 7.16 -22.41 1.22
CA PRO A 32 7.25 -23.69 1.91
C PRO A 32 7.52 -23.50 3.41
N GLY A 33 6.83 -24.26 4.27
CA GLY A 33 7.07 -24.26 5.72
C GLY A 33 6.41 -23.12 6.52
N THR A 34 5.64 -22.22 5.89
CA THR A 34 5.08 -21.04 6.58
C THR A 34 3.58 -21.15 6.90
N GLY A 35 2.97 -22.34 6.78
CA GLY A 35 1.55 -22.52 7.09
C GLY A 35 0.60 -21.83 6.10
N GLY A 36 1.01 -21.69 4.83
CA GLY A 36 0.16 -21.16 3.76
C GLY A 36 0.37 -19.69 3.40
N ARG A 37 1.41 -19.05 3.92
CA ARG A 37 1.81 -17.71 3.47
C ARG A 37 2.30 -17.75 2.01
N ARG A 38 2.05 -16.67 1.28
CA ARG A 38 2.42 -16.55 -0.14
C ARG A 38 3.15 -15.24 -0.38
N PHE A 39 4.14 -15.29 -1.27
CA PHE A 39 4.82 -14.12 -1.83
C PHE A 39 4.14 -13.67 -3.13
N GLY A 40 4.44 -12.46 -3.53
CA GLY A 40 4.19 -11.98 -4.87
C GLY A 40 5.38 -12.12 -5.80
N ILE A 41 5.13 -11.85 -7.08
CA ILE A 41 6.20 -11.76 -8.09
C ILE A 41 7.14 -10.59 -7.80
N ASP A 42 6.66 -9.53 -7.13
CA ASP A 42 7.46 -8.38 -6.71
C ASP A 42 8.66 -8.79 -5.86
N ALA A 43 8.52 -9.78 -4.96
CA ALA A 43 9.63 -10.32 -4.20
C ALA A 43 10.71 -11.00 -5.09
N LEU A 44 10.34 -11.59 -6.23
CA LEU A 44 11.29 -12.16 -7.20
C LEU A 44 11.95 -11.08 -8.06
N ILE A 45 11.17 -10.08 -8.48
CA ILE A 45 11.66 -8.97 -9.29
C ILE A 45 12.57 -8.07 -8.44
N GLY A 46 12.32 -7.96 -7.13
CA GLY A 46 13.13 -7.25 -6.14
C GLY A 46 14.57 -7.78 -6.01
N PHE A 47 14.86 -9.01 -6.49
CA PHE A 47 16.24 -9.49 -6.63
C PHE A 47 17.07 -8.72 -7.68
N VAL A 48 16.42 -7.93 -8.55
CA VAL A 48 17.09 -6.99 -9.45
C VAL A 48 16.90 -5.58 -8.87
N PRO A 49 17.85 -5.06 -8.07
CA PRO A 49 17.71 -3.77 -7.40
C PRO A 49 17.35 -2.66 -8.38
N VAL A 50 16.52 -1.72 -7.96
CA VAL A 50 16.04 -0.55 -8.72
C VAL A 50 14.99 -0.91 -9.80
N VAL A 51 15.22 -1.92 -10.64
CA VAL A 51 14.27 -2.27 -11.72
C VAL A 51 13.04 -2.98 -11.12
N GLY A 52 13.27 -3.84 -10.14
CA GLY A 52 12.19 -4.53 -9.42
C GLY A 52 11.25 -3.56 -8.72
N ASP A 53 11.80 -2.66 -7.93
CA ASP A 53 11.04 -1.66 -7.17
C ASP A 53 10.23 -0.74 -8.10
N LEU A 54 10.81 -0.30 -9.23
CA LEU A 54 10.12 0.53 -10.21
C LEU A 54 8.96 -0.21 -10.89
N VAL A 55 9.15 -1.48 -11.22
CA VAL A 55 8.10 -2.29 -11.87
C VAL A 55 6.98 -2.59 -10.90
N SER A 56 7.28 -3.09 -9.70
CA SER A 56 6.29 -3.41 -8.65
C SER A 56 5.52 -2.16 -8.21
N GLY A 57 6.25 -1.06 -7.94
CA GLY A 57 5.65 0.23 -7.60
C GLY A 57 4.77 0.78 -8.72
N GLY A 58 5.22 0.68 -9.98
CA GLY A 58 4.47 1.11 -11.15
C GLY A 58 3.16 0.34 -11.32
N ILE A 59 3.18 -0.99 -11.15
CA ILE A 59 1.98 -1.82 -11.21
C ILE A 59 1.06 -1.53 -10.02
N GLY A 60 1.60 -1.34 -8.82
CA GLY A 60 0.83 -0.94 -7.65
C GLY A 60 0.08 0.38 -7.86
N LEU A 61 0.75 1.40 -8.43
CA LEU A 61 0.14 2.67 -8.80
C LEU A 61 -0.90 2.51 -9.91
N TYR A 62 -0.67 1.61 -10.87
CA TYR A 62 -1.67 1.28 -11.89
C TYR A 62 -2.95 0.67 -11.27
N VAL A 63 -2.82 -0.22 -10.28
CA VAL A 63 -3.96 -0.75 -9.52
C VAL A 63 -4.76 0.38 -8.86
N VAL A 64 -4.08 1.36 -8.26
CA VAL A 64 -4.72 2.53 -7.65
C VAL A 64 -5.42 3.39 -8.71
N TRP A 65 -4.72 3.70 -9.80
CA TRP A 65 -5.30 4.47 -10.92
C TRP A 65 -6.51 3.77 -11.52
N ARG A 66 -6.43 2.48 -11.75
CA ARG A 66 -7.56 1.70 -12.29
C ARG A 66 -8.72 1.66 -11.31
N GLY A 67 -8.43 1.45 -10.02
CA GLY A 67 -9.41 1.48 -8.95
C GLY A 67 -10.13 2.83 -8.83
N SER A 68 -9.43 3.95 -9.01
CA SER A 68 -10.02 5.29 -8.96
C SER A 68 -11.10 5.52 -10.04
N ARG A 69 -11.06 4.75 -11.14
CA ARG A 69 -12.05 4.80 -12.22
C ARG A 69 -13.36 4.08 -11.88
N PHE A 70 -13.42 3.37 -10.78
CA PHE A 70 -14.63 2.68 -10.32
C PHE A 70 -15.59 3.58 -9.51
N GLY A 71 -15.34 4.88 -9.44
CA GLY A 71 -16.22 5.84 -8.73
C GLY A 71 -16.06 5.78 -7.21
N LEU A 72 -14.94 5.32 -6.69
CA LEU A 72 -14.66 5.26 -5.26
C LEU A 72 -14.58 6.67 -4.63
N PRO A 73 -14.95 6.83 -3.35
CA PRO A 73 -14.74 8.07 -2.61
C PRO A 73 -13.26 8.49 -2.63
N ARG A 74 -12.98 9.77 -2.76
CA ARG A 74 -11.60 10.31 -2.85
C ARG A 74 -10.72 9.88 -1.68
N VAL A 75 -11.27 9.80 -0.47
CA VAL A 75 -10.54 9.34 0.71
C VAL A 75 -10.10 7.89 0.60
N VAL A 76 -10.90 7.04 -0.06
CA VAL A 76 -10.53 5.63 -0.32
C VAL A 76 -9.36 5.56 -1.29
N VAL A 77 -9.40 6.35 -2.37
CA VAL A 77 -8.29 6.46 -3.34
C VAL A 77 -7.03 7.00 -2.65
N ALA A 78 -7.16 8.04 -1.81
CA ALA A 78 -6.04 8.55 -1.02
C ALA A 78 -5.46 7.49 -0.08
N ARG A 79 -6.31 6.66 0.55
CA ARG A 79 -5.88 5.53 1.37
C ARG A 79 -5.14 4.46 0.57
N MET A 80 -5.58 4.19 -0.67
CA MET A 80 -4.90 3.26 -1.58
C MET A 80 -3.52 3.78 -1.98
N LEU A 81 -3.43 5.09 -2.30
CA LEU A 81 -2.14 5.74 -2.57
C LEU A 81 -1.20 5.66 -1.37
N ALA A 82 -1.70 5.92 -0.16
CA ALA A 82 -0.92 5.81 1.06
C ALA A 82 -0.40 4.38 1.29
N ASN A 83 -1.21 3.35 1.03
CA ASN A 83 -0.75 1.96 1.10
C ASN A 83 0.40 1.70 0.13
N SER A 84 0.28 2.13 -1.14
CA SER A 84 1.35 1.95 -2.14
C SER A 84 2.60 2.78 -1.82
N ALA A 85 2.44 3.99 -1.28
CA ALA A 85 3.58 4.82 -0.87
C ALA A 85 4.36 4.21 0.30
N ILE A 86 3.66 3.63 1.29
CA ILE A 86 4.29 2.92 2.42
C ILE A 86 5.05 1.70 1.92
N ASP A 87 4.45 0.93 1.02
CA ASP A 87 5.04 -0.25 0.40
C ASP A 87 6.35 0.10 -0.32
N ILE A 88 6.31 1.09 -1.22
CA ILE A 88 7.49 1.58 -1.94
C ILE A 88 8.56 2.12 -0.97
N ALA A 89 8.17 2.92 0.03
CA ALA A 89 9.12 3.56 0.94
C ALA A 89 9.84 2.56 1.84
N ILE A 90 9.15 1.53 2.33
CA ILE A 90 9.74 0.50 3.20
C ILE A 90 10.39 -0.58 2.36
N GLY A 91 9.80 -0.93 1.19
CA GLY A 91 10.36 -1.88 0.24
C GLY A 91 11.76 -1.50 -0.23
N ALA A 92 12.05 -0.19 -0.35
CA ALA A 92 13.38 0.31 -0.71
C ALA A 92 14.48 0.01 0.33
N ILE A 93 14.15 -0.48 1.54
CA ILE A 93 15.12 -0.80 2.60
C ILE A 93 15.46 -2.29 2.51
N PRO A 94 16.70 -2.66 2.13
CA PRO A 94 17.10 -4.06 2.00
C PRO A 94 16.82 -4.87 3.27
N PHE A 95 16.37 -6.11 3.12
CA PHE A 95 15.98 -7.07 4.16
C PHE A 95 14.72 -6.67 4.96
N ILE A 96 14.55 -5.38 5.28
CA ILE A 96 13.35 -4.89 5.99
C ILE A 96 12.18 -4.86 5.02
N GLY A 97 12.39 -4.38 3.78
CA GLY A 97 11.41 -4.38 2.71
C GLY A 97 10.86 -5.77 2.44
N ASP A 98 11.73 -6.74 2.23
CA ASP A 98 11.33 -8.13 1.94
C ASP A 98 10.43 -8.73 3.05
N ALA A 99 10.78 -8.47 4.32
CA ALA A 99 9.97 -8.93 5.45
C ALA A 99 8.64 -8.16 5.56
N PHE A 100 8.66 -6.88 5.23
CA PHE A 100 7.49 -6.00 5.25
C PHE A 100 6.49 -6.38 4.17
N ASP A 101 6.92 -6.64 2.94
CA ASP A 101 6.06 -7.00 1.80
C ASP A 101 5.28 -8.29 2.06
N LEU A 102 5.91 -9.25 2.76
CA LEU A 102 5.23 -10.46 3.23
C LEU A 102 4.03 -10.19 4.13
N TRP A 103 4.12 -9.13 4.90
CA TRP A 103 3.11 -8.81 5.92
C TRP A 103 2.14 -7.73 5.43
N PHE A 104 2.64 -6.69 4.75
CA PHE A 104 1.85 -5.52 4.45
C PHE A 104 0.92 -5.71 3.25
N LYS A 105 1.40 -6.26 2.14
CA LYS A 105 0.61 -6.61 0.94
C LYS A 105 -0.29 -5.47 0.46
N ALA A 106 0.32 -4.37 0.04
CA ALA A 106 -0.38 -3.13 -0.33
C ALA A 106 -1.48 -3.35 -1.38
N ASN A 107 -1.21 -4.17 -2.42
CA ASN A 107 -2.15 -4.41 -3.51
C ASN A 107 -3.37 -5.22 -3.04
N THR A 108 -3.18 -6.22 -2.17
CA THR A 108 -4.27 -6.98 -1.55
C THR A 108 -5.15 -6.08 -0.68
N ARG A 109 -4.55 -5.16 0.08
CA ARG A 109 -5.27 -4.16 0.89
C ARG A 109 -6.07 -3.21 0.00
N ASN A 110 -5.47 -2.73 -1.08
CA ASN A 110 -6.11 -1.85 -2.04
C ASN A 110 -7.29 -2.54 -2.74
N LEU A 111 -7.13 -3.79 -3.15
CA LEU A 111 -8.23 -4.60 -3.68
C LEU A 111 -9.36 -4.77 -2.66
N GLY A 112 -9.05 -4.99 -1.39
CA GLY A 112 -10.04 -5.06 -0.31
C GLY A 112 -10.86 -3.77 -0.17
N LEU A 113 -10.22 -2.60 -0.29
CA LEU A 113 -10.88 -1.30 -0.29
C LEU A 113 -11.82 -1.13 -1.49
N ILE A 114 -11.36 -1.52 -2.70
CA ILE A 114 -12.16 -1.48 -3.92
C ILE A 114 -13.42 -2.35 -3.75
N ARG A 115 -13.25 -3.64 -3.41
CA ARG A 115 -14.36 -4.58 -3.25
C ARG A 115 -15.37 -4.11 -2.22
N ARG A 116 -14.91 -3.64 -1.06
CA ARG A 116 -15.78 -3.15 0.02
C ARG A 116 -16.72 -2.05 -0.47
N HIS A 117 -16.21 -1.08 -1.25
CA HIS A 117 -17.01 0.06 -1.70
C HIS A 117 -17.84 -0.26 -2.94
N LEU A 118 -17.43 -1.22 -3.77
CA LEU A 118 -18.27 -1.72 -4.85
C LEU A 118 -19.45 -2.56 -4.34
N GLU A 119 -19.23 -3.36 -3.29
CA GLU A 119 -20.28 -4.17 -2.66
C GLU A 119 -21.23 -3.32 -1.81
N ARG A 120 -20.70 -2.26 -1.18
CA ARG A 120 -21.41 -1.35 -0.28
C ARG A 120 -21.05 0.10 -0.59
N PRO A 121 -21.70 0.74 -1.58
CA PRO A 121 -21.42 2.13 -1.95
C PRO A 121 -21.59 3.11 -0.80
N ASP A 122 -22.50 2.81 0.14
CA ASP A 122 -22.77 3.63 1.33
C ASP A 122 -21.88 3.27 2.53
N ALA A 123 -20.83 2.47 2.32
CA ALA A 123 -19.91 2.10 3.40
C ALA A 123 -19.27 3.35 4.00
N SER A 124 -19.26 3.43 5.34
CA SER A 124 -18.61 4.53 6.04
C SER A 124 -17.11 4.60 5.72
N THR A 125 -16.64 5.80 5.40
CA THR A 125 -15.23 6.10 5.12
C THR A 125 -14.47 6.62 6.35
N ARG A 126 -15.06 6.53 7.54
CA ARG A 126 -14.41 7.01 8.79
C ARG A 126 -13.10 6.31 9.07
N GLY A 127 -13.03 5.01 8.81
CA GLY A 127 -11.81 4.22 9.00
C GLY A 127 -10.67 4.70 8.10
N GLU A 128 -10.97 5.02 6.85
CA GLU A 128 -10.01 5.55 5.88
C GLU A 128 -9.47 6.92 6.32
N TRP A 129 -10.34 7.80 6.83
CA TRP A 129 -9.94 9.10 7.39
C TRP A 129 -9.05 8.94 8.64
N VAL A 130 -9.42 8.08 9.58
CA VAL A 130 -8.63 7.85 10.80
C VAL A 130 -7.22 7.40 10.45
N VAL A 131 -7.08 6.47 9.50
CA VAL A 131 -5.75 5.99 9.11
C VAL A 131 -4.95 7.06 8.36
N LEU A 132 -5.57 7.82 7.45
CA LEU A 132 -4.87 8.90 6.74
C LEU A 132 -4.41 9.99 7.69
N LEU A 133 -5.27 10.44 8.62
CA LEU A 133 -4.90 11.43 9.62
C LEU A 133 -3.81 10.91 10.55
N GLY A 134 -3.87 9.63 10.95
CA GLY A 134 -2.82 8.98 11.72
C GLY A 134 -1.48 8.95 11.00
N LEU A 135 -1.46 8.64 9.69
CA LEU A 135 -0.25 8.67 8.86
C LEU A 135 0.32 10.08 8.73
N VAL A 136 -0.53 11.07 8.47
CA VAL A 136 -0.10 12.48 8.42
C VAL A 136 0.49 12.91 9.75
N GLY A 137 -0.18 12.59 10.88
CA GLY A 137 0.32 12.87 12.22
C GLY A 137 1.67 12.23 12.49
N LEU A 138 1.84 10.96 12.11
CA LEU A 138 3.12 10.24 12.23
C LEU A 138 4.24 10.92 11.44
N VAL A 139 3.99 11.29 10.18
CA VAL A 139 4.96 12.00 9.34
C VAL A 139 5.35 13.33 9.96
N LEU A 140 4.38 14.11 10.45
CA LEU A 140 4.66 15.39 11.11
C LEU A 140 5.50 15.22 12.38
N ILE A 141 5.24 14.17 13.17
CA ILE A 141 6.06 13.84 14.35
C ILE A 141 7.49 13.51 13.95
N ILE A 142 7.68 12.66 12.93
CA ILE A 142 9.01 12.28 12.44
C ILE A 142 9.77 13.51 11.94
N LEU A 143 9.12 14.35 11.14
CA LEU A 143 9.73 15.59 10.64
C LEU A 143 10.07 16.56 11.77
N GLY A 144 9.20 16.69 12.77
CA GLY A 144 9.45 17.50 13.96
C GLY A 144 10.65 17.01 14.78
N LEU A 145 10.74 15.70 15.01
CA LEU A 145 11.87 15.10 15.72
C LEU A 145 13.18 15.23 14.93
N LEU A 146 13.13 15.04 13.62
CA LEU A 146 14.29 15.23 12.74
C LEU A 146 14.76 16.69 12.75
N GLY A 147 13.83 17.64 12.64
CA GLY A 147 14.14 19.07 12.69
C GLY A 147 14.76 19.45 14.06
N TRP A 148 14.17 18.97 15.15
CA TRP A 148 14.71 19.20 16.49
C TRP A 148 16.13 18.61 16.65
N PHE A 149 16.34 17.37 16.14
CA PHE A 149 17.64 16.72 16.17
C PHE A 149 18.69 17.50 15.39
N LEU A 150 18.36 17.96 14.16
CA LEU A 150 19.28 18.76 13.33
C LEU A 150 19.65 20.09 14.01
N VAL A 151 18.67 20.80 14.56
CA VAL A 151 18.93 22.06 15.28
C VAL A 151 19.82 21.82 16.50
N SER A 152 19.54 20.77 17.28
CA SER A 152 20.35 20.41 18.45
C SER A 152 21.77 20.04 18.05
N LEU A 153 21.94 19.30 16.97
CA LEU A 153 23.25 18.92 16.44
C LEU A 153 24.05 20.15 16.00
N LEU A 154 23.41 21.05 15.24
CA LEU A 154 24.07 22.30 14.79
C LEU A 154 24.47 23.19 15.98
N ALA A 155 23.61 23.31 17.00
CA ALA A 155 23.92 24.07 18.21
C ALA A 155 25.11 23.46 18.97
N ALA A 156 25.16 22.12 19.08
CA ALA A 156 26.27 21.42 19.72
C ALA A 156 27.60 21.62 18.97
N ILE A 157 27.58 21.57 17.64
CA ILE A 157 28.78 21.82 16.81
C ILE A 157 29.23 23.28 16.96
N ALA A 158 28.31 24.26 16.91
CA ALA A 158 28.63 25.66 17.08
C ALA A 158 29.25 25.93 18.46
N GLY A 159 28.71 25.31 19.52
CA GLY A 159 29.28 25.45 20.90
C GLY A 159 30.63 24.74 21.09
N ALA A 160 30.98 23.75 20.24
CA ALA A 160 32.29 23.08 20.29
C ALA A 160 33.38 23.82 19.50
N LEU A 161 33.01 24.74 18.60
CA LEU A 161 33.92 25.50 17.75
C LEU A 161 34.18 26.93 18.25
N GLY A 162 33.41 27.42 19.20
CA GLY A 162 33.56 28.74 19.86
C GLY A 162 34.06 28.63 21.27
#